data_13a6dc9ef2311bf24e0ba14a44ed2be4
#
_entry.id   13a6dc9ef2311bf24e0ba14a44ed2be4
#
_cell.length_a   1.000
_cell.length_b   1.000
_cell.length_c   1.000
_cell.angle_alpha   90.00
_cell.angle_beta   90.00
_cell.angle_gamma   90.00
#
_symmetry.space_group_name_H-M   'P 1'
#
loop_
_entity.id
_entity.type
_entity.pdbx_description
1 polymer ?
#
loop_
_entity_poly.entity_id
_entity_poly.type
_entity_poly.pdbx_seq_one_letter_code
_entity_poly.pdbx_strand_id
1 'polypeptide(L)'
;SRGLGDVYKRQDAFLRLSRNRAAMFSLLALALIASACFLGPLLPWLPHPNVQDLSRIAESPSWDHWFGTDQLGRDLLARVLYGGRISLLVGVVATGVSLVIGVAYGLVSGYAGGRLDALMMRLVDVLFALPFIVLVIIFSLSVEEPARRLTQWVSGMTGWSVEMVSPMTGLIPLFIAIGALGWLTLARIVRTLSLIHISEPTRPEPI
;
A
#
# COMPACT_ATOMS: atom_id res chain seq x y z
N SER A 1 28.59 -23.77 -6.35
CA SER A 1 28.34 -23.02 -7.61
C SER A 1 26.93 -22.40 -7.74
N ARG A 2 26.03 -22.60 -6.76
CA ARG A 2 24.67 -22.00 -6.80
C ARG A 2 24.64 -20.47 -6.64
N GLY A 3 25.59 -19.88 -5.93
CA GLY A 3 25.60 -18.44 -5.68
C GLY A 3 25.94 -17.55 -6.90
N LEU A 4 26.79 -18.04 -7.82
CA LEU A 4 27.17 -17.29 -9.02
C LEU A 4 26.01 -17.16 -10.01
N GLY A 5 25.19 -18.19 -10.20
CA GLY A 5 24.04 -18.18 -11.10
C GLY A 5 22.95 -17.17 -10.67
N ASP A 6 22.73 -17.00 -9.36
CA ASP A 6 21.72 -16.06 -8.84
C ASP A 6 22.17 -14.61 -8.96
N VAL A 7 23.48 -14.34 -8.83
CA VAL A 7 24.05 -13.00 -9.05
C VAL A 7 23.91 -12.59 -10.51
N TYR A 8 24.19 -13.50 -11.46
CA TYR A 8 24.02 -13.24 -12.89
C TYR A 8 22.54 -12.99 -13.27
N LYS A 9 21.60 -13.76 -12.72
CA LYS A 9 20.15 -13.55 -12.96
C LYS A 9 19.66 -12.19 -12.47
N ARG A 10 20.14 -11.73 -11.31
CA ARG A 10 19.79 -10.39 -10.77
C ARG A 10 20.38 -9.26 -11.60
N GLN A 11 21.64 -9.40 -12.06
CA GLN A 11 22.28 -8.44 -12.95
C GLN A 11 21.55 -8.35 -14.30
N ASP A 12 21.15 -9.50 -14.86
CA ASP A 12 20.39 -9.55 -16.13
C ASP A 12 19.01 -8.89 -16.00
N ALA A 13 18.31 -9.11 -14.89
CA ALA A 13 17.01 -8.49 -14.64
C ALA A 13 17.14 -6.96 -14.52
N PHE A 14 18.15 -6.46 -13.81
CA PHE A 14 18.43 -5.04 -13.68
C PHE A 14 18.83 -4.41 -15.02
N LEU A 15 19.68 -5.06 -15.79
CA LEU A 15 20.09 -4.62 -17.12
C LEU A 15 18.92 -4.58 -18.11
N ARG A 16 18.01 -5.55 -18.05
CA ARG A 16 16.79 -5.55 -18.86
C ARG A 16 15.85 -4.42 -18.48
N LEU A 17 15.70 -4.15 -17.17
CA LEU A 17 14.90 -3.03 -16.67
C LEU A 17 15.48 -1.69 -17.13
N SER A 18 16.79 -1.48 -16.98
CA SER A 18 17.47 -0.25 -17.37
C SER A 18 17.47 0.01 -18.89
N ARG A 19 17.38 -1.04 -19.69
CA ARG A 19 17.23 -0.96 -21.16
C ARG A 19 15.81 -0.60 -21.59
N ASN A 20 14.82 -0.81 -20.74
CA ASN A 20 13.44 -0.47 -21.05
C ASN A 20 13.17 1.02 -20.73
N ARG A 21 13.19 1.86 -21.77
CA ARG A 21 12.99 3.31 -21.65
C ARG A 21 11.67 3.68 -20.97
N ALA A 22 10.59 2.96 -21.29
CA ALA A 22 9.27 3.20 -20.68
C ALA A 22 9.29 2.91 -19.19
N ALA A 23 9.91 1.79 -18.77
CA ALA A 23 10.04 1.43 -17.37
C ALA A 23 10.91 2.43 -16.59
N MET A 24 12.01 2.89 -17.18
CA MET A 24 12.88 3.90 -16.57
C MET A 24 12.17 5.25 -16.43
N PHE A 25 11.42 5.66 -17.45
CA PHE A 25 10.62 6.89 -17.40
C PHE A 25 9.53 6.81 -16.31
N SER A 26 8.81 5.70 -16.23
CA SER A 26 7.78 5.48 -15.21
C SER A 26 8.36 5.46 -13.79
N LEU A 27 9.53 4.84 -13.61
CA LEU A 27 10.23 4.82 -12.33
C LEU A 27 10.67 6.24 -11.91
N LEU A 28 11.21 7.01 -12.87
CA LEU A 28 11.60 8.40 -12.63
C LEU A 28 10.39 9.26 -12.28
N ALA A 29 9.30 9.14 -13.03
CA ALA A 29 8.06 9.87 -12.76
C ALA A 29 7.51 9.55 -11.38
N LEU A 30 7.47 8.26 -10.99
CA LEU A 30 7.04 7.83 -9.67
C LEU A 30 7.95 8.38 -8.56
N ALA A 31 9.26 8.34 -8.77
CA ALA A 31 10.23 8.89 -7.82
C ALA A 31 10.08 10.40 -7.65
N LEU A 32 9.82 11.14 -8.73
CA LEU A 32 9.57 12.59 -8.69
C LEU A 32 8.27 12.90 -7.94
N ILE A 33 7.19 12.19 -8.23
CA ILE A 33 5.90 12.35 -7.54
C ILE A 33 6.07 12.04 -6.06
N ALA A 34 6.70 10.93 -5.71
CA ALA A 34 6.95 10.56 -4.32
C ALA A 34 7.80 11.62 -3.61
N SER A 35 8.89 12.07 -4.25
CA SER A 35 9.73 13.13 -3.69
C SER A 35 8.95 14.42 -3.48
N ALA A 36 8.14 14.85 -4.44
CA ALA A 36 7.29 16.03 -4.31
C ALA A 36 6.29 15.89 -3.15
N CYS A 37 5.65 14.74 -3.00
CA CYS A 37 4.68 14.50 -1.92
C CYS A 37 5.33 14.48 -0.52
N PHE A 38 6.55 13.94 -0.40
CA PHE A 38 7.21 13.85 0.91
C PHE A 38 8.03 15.09 1.26
N LEU A 39 8.68 15.73 0.29
CA LEU A 39 9.54 16.88 0.50
C LEU A 39 8.80 18.21 0.33
N GLY A 40 7.78 18.25 -0.54
CA GLY A 40 7.00 19.47 -0.82
C GLY A 40 6.43 20.12 0.44
N PRO A 41 5.75 19.38 1.35
CA PRO A 41 5.23 19.94 2.60
C PRO A 41 6.29 20.46 3.59
N LEU A 42 7.58 20.20 3.33
CA LEU A 42 8.69 20.73 4.14
C LEU A 42 9.20 22.08 3.62
N LEU A 43 8.70 22.53 2.46
CA LEU A 43 9.13 23.79 1.87
C LEU A 43 8.50 24.97 2.64
N PRO A 44 9.31 25.96 3.07
CA PRO A 44 8.82 27.05 3.94
C PRO A 44 7.79 27.97 3.27
N TRP A 45 7.78 28.02 1.93
CA TRP A 45 6.85 28.85 1.15
C TRP A 45 5.49 28.18 0.91
N LEU A 46 5.38 26.85 1.14
CA LEU A 46 4.13 26.14 0.96
C LEU A 46 3.31 26.22 2.26
N PRO A 47 2.08 26.78 2.22
CA PRO A 47 1.25 26.87 3.40
C PRO A 47 0.82 25.48 3.89
N HIS A 48 0.49 25.39 5.18
CA HIS A 48 -0.04 24.12 5.71
C HIS A 48 -1.40 23.79 5.05
N PRO A 49 -1.68 22.54 4.65
CA PRO A 49 -2.85 22.14 3.85
C PRO A 49 -4.21 22.46 4.47
N ASN A 50 -4.25 22.72 5.78
CA ASN A 50 -5.48 23.04 6.52
C ASN A 50 -5.65 24.52 6.83
N VAL A 51 -4.69 25.38 6.47
CA VAL A 51 -4.84 26.84 6.65
C VAL A 51 -5.93 27.32 5.70
N GLN A 52 -6.91 28.04 6.25
CA GLN A 52 -8.06 28.58 5.53
C GLN A 52 -7.92 30.10 5.45
N ASP A 53 -8.10 30.64 4.27
CA ASP A 53 -8.22 32.08 4.03
C ASP A 53 -9.52 32.38 3.28
N LEU A 54 -10.55 32.72 4.05
CA LEU A 54 -11.88 32.99 3.49
C LEU A 54 -11.93 34.25 2.61
N SER A 55 -10.86 35.04 2.56
CA SER A 55 -10.75 36.17 1.63
C SER A 55 -10.34 35.74 0.23
N ARG A 56 -9.78 34.52 0.08
CA ARG A 56 -9.21 33.95 -1.14
C ARG A 56 -9.93 32.68 -1.60
N ILE A 57 -11.24 32.69 -1.54
CA ILE A 57 -12.09 31.54 -1.92
C ILE A 57 -12.06 31.36 -3.44
N ALA A 58 -11.79 30.14 -3.89
CA ALA A 58 -11.82 29.72 -5.30
C ALA A 58 -10.98 30.64 -6.23
N GLU A 59 -9.84 31.11 -5.76
CA GLU A 59 -8.89 31.84 -6.56
C GLU A 59 -8.32 30.96 -7.68
N SER A 60 -8.15 31.57 -8.86
CA SER A 60 -7.47 30.92 -9.99
C SER A 60 -5.97 30.75 -9.69
N PRO A 61 -5.28 29.83 -10.41
CA PRO A 61 -3.85 29.66 -10.30
C PRO A 61 -3.07 30.97 -10.41
N SER A 62 -2.17 31.23 -9.47
CA SER A 62 -1.35 32.43 -9.34
C SER A 62 0.06 32.08 -8.85
N TRP A 63 0.96 33.07 -8.78
CA TRP A 63 2.30 32.86 -8.24
C TRP A 63 2.29 32.56 -6.72
N ASP A 64 1.29 33.05 -5.98
CA ASP A 64 1.11 32.76 -4.58
C ASP A 64 0.46 31.39 -4.33
N HIS A 65 -0.46 31.00 -5.24
CA HIS A 65 -1.19 29.73 -5.21
C HIS A 65 -1.12 29.05 -6.57
N TRP A 66 -0.13 28.23 -6.80
CA TRP A 66 0.16 27.63 -8.12
C TRP A 66 -1.01 26.84 -8.71
N PHE A 67 -1.80 26.18 -7.89
CA PHE A 67 -3.02 25.45 -8.30
C PHE A 67 -4.30 26.19 -7.92
N GLY A 68 -4.17 27.44 -7.42
CA GLY A 68 -5.29 28.20 -6.88
C GLY A 68 -5.71 27.71 -5.50
N THR A 69 -6.90 28.13 -5.07
CA THR A 69 -7.47 27.81 -3.76
C THR A 69 -8.80 27.09 -3.89
N ASP A 70 -9.18 26.34 -2.85
CA ASP A 70 -10.48 25.66 -2.79
C ASP A 70 -11.61 26.56 -2.26
N GLN A 71 -12.81 25.98 -2.06
CA GLN A 71 -14.00 26.70 -1.55
C GLN A 71 -13.85 27.20 -0.11
N LEU A 72 -12.79 26.82 0.59
CA LEU A 72 -12.46 27.28 1.93
C LEU A 72 -11.19 28.14 1.93
N GLY A 73 -10.72 28.58 0.76
CA GLY A 73 -9.52 29.39 0.62
C GLY A 73 -8.21 28.63 0.95
N ARG A 74 -8.22 27.28 0.92
CA ARG A 74 -7.02 26.48 1.20
C ARG A 74 -6.22 26.27 -0.07
N ASP A 75 -4.90 26.27 0.03
CA ASP A 75 -4.00 26.04 -1.11
C ASP A 75 -4.16 24.62 -1.68
N LEU A 76 -4.51 24.52 -2.96
CA LEU A 76 -4.76 23.25 -3.62
C LEU A 76 -3.48 22.44 -3.83
N LEU A 77 -2.32 23.08 -4.10
CA LEU A 77 -1.05 22.38 -4.26
C LEU A 77 -0.64 21.72 -2.94
N ALA A 78 -0.72 22.46 -1.82
CA ALA A 78 -0.41 21.92 -0.51
C ALA A 78 -1.29 20.71 -0.17
N ARG A 79 -2.58 20.77 -0.50
CA ARG A 79 -3.53 19.68 -0.28
C ARG A 79 -3.25 18.47 -1.17
N VAL A 80 -2.93 18.69 -2.44
CA VAL A 80 -2.59 17.60 -3.38
C VAL A 80 -1.33 16.87 -2.93
N LEU A 81 -0.29 17.59 -2.53
CA LEU A 81 0.95 16.98 -2.04
C LEU A 81 0.75 16.22 -0.73
N TYR A 82 0.00 16.79 0.20
CA TYR A 82 -0.33 16.11 1.45
C TYR A 82 -1.20 14.87 1.23
N GLY A 83 -2.24 14.97 0.40
CA GLY A 83 -3.09 13.84 0.02
C GLY A 83 -2.30 12.75 -0.72
N GLY A 84 -1.40 13.13 -1.62
CA GLY A 84 -0.49 12.22 -2.32
C GLY A 84 0.43 11.47 -1.36
N ARG A 85 0.98 12.13 -0.35
CA ARG A 85 1.77 11.48 0.72
C ARG A 85 0.95 10.41 1.45
N ILE A 86 -0.29 10.73 1.83
CA ILE A 86 -1.18 9.77 2.49
C ILE A 86 -1.47 8.60 1.56
N SER A 87 -1.81 8.85 0.29
CA SER A 87 -2.11 7.81 -0.70
C SER A 87 -0.93 6.86 -0.93
N LEU A 88 0.28 7.38 -1.00
CA LEU A 88 1.50 6.58 -1.14
C LEU A 88 1.74 5.72 0.11
N LEU A 89 1.55 6.28 1.31
CA LEU A 89 1.67 5.53 2.56
C LEU A 89 0.62 4.41 2.64
N VAL A 90 -0.64 4.70 2.29
CA VAL A 90 -1.70 3.69 2.20
C VAL A 90 -1.28 2.56 1.26
N GLY A 91 -0.81 2.89 0.07
CA GLY A 91 -0.38 1.91 -0.93
C GLY A 91 0.74 0.99 -0.41
N VAL A 92 1.78 1.57 0.20
CA VAL A 92 2.91 0.80 0.74
C VAL A 92 2.48 -0.10 1.90
N VAL A 93 1.74 0.46 2.87
CA VAL A 93 1.31 -0.30 4.06
C VAL A 93 0.33 -1.41 3.67
N ALA A 94 -0.69 -1.10 2.86
CA ALA A 94 -1.67 -2.09 2.42
C ALA A 94 -1.03 -3.21 1.60
N THR A 95 -0.09 -2.87 0.70
CA THR A 95 0.66 -3.86 -0.07
C THR A 95 1.54 -4.72 0.84
N GLY A 96 2.22 -4.11 1.82
CA GLY A 96 3.03 -4.83 2.81
C GLY A 96 2.20 -5.84 3.62
N VAL A 97 1.05 -5.42 4.14
CA VAL A 97 0.12 -6.30 4.87
C VAL A 97 -0.38 -7.43 3.97
N SER A 98 -0.82 -7.10 2.75
CA SER A 98 -1.29 -8.10 1.77
C SER A 98 -0.21 -9.12 1.42
N LEU A 99 1.03 -8.65 1.26
CA LEU A 99 2.18 -9.50 0.94
C LEU A 99 2.45 -10.49 2.07
N VAL A 100 2.52 -10.02 3.31
CA VAL A 100 2.80 -10.87 4.48
C VAL A 100 1.72 -11.95 4.63
N ILE A 101 0.45 -11.54 4.63
CA ILE A 101 -0.67 -12.48 4.80
C ILE A 101 -0.77 -13.41 3.59
N GLY A 102 -0.74 -12.87 2.36
CA GLY A 102 -0.92 -13.64 1.13
C GLY A 102 0.20 -14.65 0.89
N VAL A 103 1.46 -14.27 1.16
CA VAL A 103 2.59 -15.19 1.06
C VAL A 103 2.48 -16.29 2.11
N ALA A 104 2.24 -15.94 3.38
CA ALA A 104 2.10 -16.93 4.44
C ALA A 104 0.96 -17.93 4.15
N TYR A 105 -0.21 -17.41 3.77
CA TYR A 105 -1.38 -18.23 3.46
C TYR A 105 -1.16 -19.11 2.21
N GLY A 106 -0.63 -18.53 1.14
CA GLY A 106 -0.35 -19.26 -0.11
C GLY A 106 0.71 -20.35 0.06
N LEU A 107 1.76 -20.09 0.86
CA LEU A 107 2.78 -21.07 1.17
C LEU A 107 2.22 -22.24 2.01
N VAL A 108 1.45 -21.93 3.05
CA VAL A 108 0.82 -22.97 3.89
C VAL A 108 -0.11 -23.83 3.05
N SER A 109 -0.95 -23.23 2.21
CA SER A 109 -1.86 -23.90 1.30
C SER A 109 -1.10 -24.81 0.32
N GLY A 110 -0.10 -24.26 -0.37
CA GLY A 110 0.69 -25.01 -1.34
C GLY A 110 1.53 -26.13 -0.73
N TYR A 111 2.07 -25.93 0.49
CA TYR A 111 2.85 -26.95 1.20
C TYR A 111 1.99 -28.09 1.76
N ALA A 112 0.83 -27.73 2.37
CA ALA A 112 -0.04 -28.73 2.99
C ALA A 112 -0.74 -29.62 1.95
N GLY A 113 -1.13 -29.05 0.79
CA GLY A 113 -1.78 -29.77 -0.29
C GLY A 113 -3.13 -30.41 0.11
N GLY A 114 -3.64 -31.28 -0.77
CA GLY A 114 -4.78 -32.14 -0.49
C GLY A 114 -6.04 -31.40 0.01
N ARG A 115 -6.67 -31.94 1.08
CA ARG A 115 -7.94 -31.41 1.62
C ARG A 115 -7.77 -30.05 2.29
N LEU A 116 -6.64 -29.76 2.92
CA LEU A 116 -6.40 -28.49 3.58
C LEU A 116 -6.25 -27.37 2.55
N ASP A 117 -5.49 -27.59 1.51
CA ASP A 117 -5.37 -26.67 0.39
C ASP A 117 -6.74 -26.37 -0.24
N ALA A 118 -7.55 -27.42 -0.50
CA ALA A 118 -8.89 -27.26 -1.05
C ALA A 118 -9.80 -26.42 -0.13
N LEU A 119 -9.73 -26.63 1.19
CA LEU A 119 -10.51 -25.86 2.17
C LEU A 119 -10.07 -24.40 2.22
N MET A 120 -8.77 -24.17 2.27
CA MET A 120 -8.18 -22.83 2.31
C MET A 120 -8.55 -22.04 1.04
N MET A 121 -8.42 -22.65 -0.14
CA MET A 121 -8.80 -21.98 -1.39
C MET A 121 -10.31 -21.73 -1.50
N ARG A 122 -11.15 -22.64 -0.98
CA ARG A 122 -12.58 -22.42 -0.93
C ARG A 122 -12.98 -21.23 -0.06
N LEU A 123 -12.26 -21.01 1.07
CA LEU A 123 -12.45 -19.81 1.88
C LEU A 123 -12.10 -18.54 1.09
N VAL A 124 -10.99 -18.56 0.37
CA VAL A 124 -10.59 -17.46 -0.52
C VAL A 124 -11.67 -17.21 -1.58
N ASP A 125 -12.22 -18.27 -2.19
CA ASP A 125 -13.26 -18.15 -3.22
C ASP A 125 -14.56 -17.55 -2.67
N VAL A 126 -14.97 -17.95 -1.47
CA VAL A 126 -16.14 -17.38 -0.77
C VAL A 126 -15.96 -15.89 -0.51
N LEU A 127 -14.78 -15.51 -0.02
CA LEU A 127 -14.46 -14.09 0.21
C LEU A 127 -14.42 -13.28 -1.09
N PHE A 128 -13.95 -13.87 -2.19
CA PHE A 128 -13.98 -13.23 -3.51
C PHE A 128 -15.40 -13.09 -4.09
N ALA A 129 -16.31 -13.97 -3.72
CA ALA A 129 -17.70 -13.88 -4.18
C ALA A 129 -18.48 -12.71 -3.56
N LEU A 130 -17.98 -12.16 -2.44
CA LEU A 130 -18.60 -11.00 -1.80
C LEU A 130 -18.17 -9.70 -2.51
N PRO A 131 -19.08 -8.73 -2.66
CA PRO A 131 -18.72 -7.43 -3.22
C PRO A 131 -17.61 -6.78 -2.39
N PHE A 132 -16.49 -6.42 -3.05
CA PHE A 132 -15.30 -5.86 -2.38
C PHE A 132 -15.63 -4.69 -1.43
N ILE A 133 -16.50 -3.77 -1.89
CA ILE A 133 -16.87 -2.59 -1.11
C ILE A 133 -17.59 -2.96 0.20
N VAL A 134 -18.40 -4.01 0.18
CA VAL A 134 -19.13 -4.50 1.38
C VAL A 134 -18.12 -5.04 2.40
N LEU A 135 -17.13 -5.80 1.94
CA LEU A 135 -16.07 -6.31 2.80
C LEU A 135 -15.24 -5.16 3.41
N VAL A 136 -14.87 -4.16 2.60
CA VAL A 136 -14.13 -2.98 3.11
C VAL A 136 -14.92 -2.28 4.21
N ILE A 137 -16.22 -2.06 4.02
CA ILE A 137 -17.06 -1.40 5.02
C ILE A 137 -17.13 -2.24 6.31
N ILE A 138 -17.39 -3.54 6.20
CA ILE A 138 -17.48 -4.44 7.37
C ILE A 138 -16.16 -4.44 8.13
N PHE A 139 -15.04 -4.59 7.43
CA PHE A 139 -13.71 -4.57 8.07
C PHE A 139 -13.41 -3.22 8.70
N SER A 140 -13.70 -2.10 8.02
CA SER A 140 -13.46 -0.77 8.57
C SER A 140 -14.24 -0.54 9.86
N LEU A 141 -15.53 -0.89 9.89
CA LEU A 141 -16.36 -0.79 11.08
C LEU A 141 -15.87 -1.71 12.21
N SER A 142 -15.43 -2.92 11.87
CA SER A 142 -14.93 -3.89 12.86
C SER A 142 -13.63 -3.44 13.53
N VAL A 143 -12.79 -2.68 12.81
CA VAL A 143 -11.48 -2.23 13.30
C VAL A 143 -11.56 -0.83 13.93
N GLU A 144 -12.64 -0.09 13.74
CA GLU A 144 -12.78 1.28 14.26
C GLU A 144 -12.66 1.36 15.79
N GLU A 145 -13.36 0.50 16.51
CA GLU A 145 -13.28 0.44 17.98
C GLU A 145 -11.89 0.02 18.52
N PRO A 146 -11.27 -1.06 18.02
CA PRO A 146 -9.89 -1.37 18.34
C PRO A 146 -8.91 -0.22 18.07
N ALA A 147 -9.06 0.47 16.93
CA ALA A 147 -8.22 1.61 16.58
C ALA A 147 -8.41 2.79 17.55
N ARG A 148 -9.63 3.09 17.95
CA ARG A 148 -9.92 4.10 18.98
C ARG A 148 -9.26 3.76 20.33
N ARG A 149 -9.37 2.51 20.78
CA ARG A 149 -8.71 2.04 22.03
C ARG A 149 -7.19 2.17 21.92
N LEU A 150 -6.62 1.83 20.77
CA LEU A 150 -5.19 2.02 20.51
C LEU A 150 -4.79 3.50 20.61
N THR A 151 -5.58 4.40 20.02
CA THR A 151 -5.36 5.85 20.12
C THR A 151 -5.32 6.33 21.57
N GLN A 152 -6.30 5.90 22.37
CA GLN A 152 -6.38 6.26 23.79
C GLN A 152 -5.20 5.68 24.59
N TRP A 153 -4.83 4.44 24.31
CA TRP A 153 -3.71 3.77 24.96
C TRP A 153 -2.37 4.46 24.64
N VAL A 154 -2.12 4.78 23.36
CA VAL A 154 -0.91 5.51 22.94
C VAL A 154 -0.87 6.90 23.55
N SER A 155 -2.00 7.63 23.54
CA SER A 155 -2.13 8.94 24.19
C SER A 155 -1.80 8.87 25.67
N GLY A 156 -2.31 7.86 26.39
CA GLY A 156 -2.03 7.64 27.78
C GLY A 156 -0.56 7.33 28.09
N MET A 157 0.15 6.60 27.21
CA MET A 157 1.56 6.27 27.38
C MET A 157 2.50 7.43 27.03
N THR A 158 2.19 8.17 25.99
CA THR A 158 3.08 9.22 25.45
C THR A 158 2.82 10.59 26.05
N GLY A 159 1.66 10.79 26.71
CA GLY A 159 1.19 12.10 27.16
C GLY A 159 0.74 13.02 26.02
N TRP A 160 0.73 12.53 24.78
CA TRP A 160 0.25 13.30 23.63
C TRP A 160 -1.27 13.37 23.63
N SER A 161 -1.81 14.51 23.19
CA SER A 161 -3.27 14.64 23.09
C SER A 161 -3.87 13.67 22.08
N VAL A 162 -5.09 13.20 22.33
CA VAL A 162 -5.83 12.33 21.39
C VAL A 162 -5.93 12.97 20.00
N GLU A 163 -6.06 14.28 19.93
CA GLU A 163 -6.11 15.05 18.67
C GLU A 163 -4.81 14.94 17.85
N MET A 164 -3.66 14.80 18.51
CA MET A 164 -2.37 14.64 17.86
C MET A 164 -2.15 13.20 17.37
N VAL A 165 -2.68 12.21 18.07
CA VAL A 165 -2.53 10.78 17.76
C VAL A 165 -3.59 10.30 16.77
N SER A 166 -4.81 10.83 16.83
CA SER A 166 -5.95 10.37 16.04
C SER A 166 -5.76 10.41 14.52
N PRO A 167 -5.08 11.39 13.90
CA PRO A 167 -4.83 11.36 12.46
C PRO A 167 -3.96 10.19 12.03
N MET A 168 -3.04 9.74 12.88
CA MET A 168 -2.18 8.59 12.59
C MET A 168 -2.94 7.27 12.75
N THR A 169 -3.75 7.14 13.80
CA THR A 169 -4.49 5.92 14.12
C THR A 169 -5.81 5.81 13.36
N GLY A 170 -6.42 6.92 12.96
CA GLY A 170 -7.66 6.96 12.20
C GLY A 170 -7.57 6.34 10.80
N LEU A 171 -6.37 6.28 10.22
CA LEU A 171 -6.12 5.60 8.94
C LEU A 171 -5.88 4.08 9.09
N ILE A 172 -5.62 3.58 10.30
CA ILE A 172 -5.36 2.16 10.57
C ILE A 172 -6.50 1.26 10.09
N PRO A 173 -7.80 1.55 10.37
CA PRO A 173 -8.89 0.74 9.87
C PRO A 173 -8.90 0.61 8.34
N LEU A 174 -8.64 1.71 7.66
CA LEU A 174 -8.56 1.73 6.20
C LEU A 174 -7.39 0.90 5.67
N PHE A 175 -6.22 1.02 6.26
CA PHE A 175 -5.04 0.23 5.89
C PHE A 175 -5.26 -1.26 6.09
N ILE A 176 -5.85 -1.63 7.23
CA ILE A 176 -6.17 -3.02 7.54
C ILE A 176 -7.24 -3.53 6.58
N ALA A 177 -8.30 -2.76 6.31
CA ALA A 177 -9.36 -3.18 5.40
C ALA A 177 -8.83 -3.44 3.98
N ILE A 178 -8.06 -2.52 3.42
CA ILE A 178 -7.48 -2.67 2.08
C ILE A 178 -6.45 -3.81 2.06
N GLY A 179 -5.58 -3.88 3.05
CA GLY A 179 -4.56 -4.93 3.17
C GLY A 179 -5.18 -6.31 3.38
N ALA A 180 -6.23 -6.39 4.23
CA ALA A 180 -6.94 -7.63 4.52
C ALA A 180 -7.73 -8.20 3.34
N LEU A 181 -7.91 -7.45 2.26
CA LEU A 181 -8.57 -7.92 1.04
C LEU A 181 -7.58 -8.16 -0.09
N GLY A 182 -6.49 -7.39 -0.15
CA GLY A 182 -5.45 -7.54 -1.19
C GLY A 182 -4.71 -8.88 -1.12
N TRP A 183 -4.61 -9.51 0.07
CA TRP A 183 -3.92 -10.78 0.26
C TRP A 183 -4.59 -11.95 -0.48
N LEU A 184 -5.89 -11.89 -0.75
CA LEU A 184 -6.63 -12.95 -1.44
C LEU A 184 -6.02 -13.26 -2.80
N THR A 185 -5.72 -12.24 -3.59
CA THR A 185 -5.07 -12.39 -4.91
C THR A 185 -3.66 -12.95 -4.76
N LEU A 186 -2.88 -12.41 -3.81
CA LEU A 186 -1.52 -12.87 -3.57
C LEU A 186 -1.45 -14.32 -3.10
N ALA A 187 -2.37 -14.74 -2.23
CA ALA A 187 -2.44 -16.13 -1.77
C ALA A 187 -2.59 -17.12 -2.93
N ARG A 188 -3.45 -16.82 -3.91
CA ARG A 188 -3.61 -17.66 -5.11
C ARG A 188 -2.34 -17.71 -5.96
N ILE A 189 -1.69 -16.57 -6.19
CA ILE A 189 -0.45 -16.49 -6.97
C ILE A 189 0.65 -17.30 -6.29
N VAL A 190 0.87 -17.08 -4.99
CA VAL A 190 1.93 -17.76 -4.23
C VAL A 190 1.67 -19.26 -4.15
N ARG A 191 0.42 -19.69 -3.92
CA ARG A 191 0.06 -21.12 -3.96
C ARG A 191 0.43 -21.74 -5.30
N THR A 192 0.08 -21.11 -6.43
CA THR A 192 0.38 -21.62 -7.76
C THR A 192 1.89 -21.75 -7.97
N LEU A 193 2.67 -20.75 -7.56
CA LEU A 193 4.13 -20.79 -7.63
C LEU A 193 4.74 -21.87 -6.74
N SER A 194 4.19 -22.06 -5.53
CA SER A 194 4.61 -23.12 -4.61
C SER A 194 4.40 -24.51 -5.19
N LEU A 195 3.25 -24.75 -5.82
CA LEU A 195 2.94 -26.02 -6.47
C LEU A 195 3.88 -26.33 -7.64
N ILE A 196 4.25 -25.33 -8.44
CA ILE A 196 5.21 -25.51 -9.53
C ILE A 196 6.58 -25.98 -9.00
N HIS A 197 7.06 -25.37 -7.91
CA HIS A 197 8.35 -25.73 -7.30
C HIS A 197 8.35 -27.10 -6.62
N ILE A 198 7.21 -27.53 -6.05
CA ILE A 198 7.08 -28.83 -5.37
C ILE A 198 6.82 -29.95 -6.37
N SER A 199 6.12 -29.65 -7.48
CA SER A 199 5.74 -30.63 -8.49
C SER A 199 6.72 -30.75 -9.65
N GLU A 200 7.82 -29.98 -9.69
CA GLU A 200 8.85 -30.14 -10.69
C GLU A 200 9.60 -31.48 -10.41
N PRO A 201 9.28 -32.58 -11.13
CA PRO A 201 10.08 -33.77 -10.99
C PRO A 201 11.48 -33.40 -11.44
N THR A 202 12.47 -33.72 -10.63
CA THR A 202 13.87 -33.75 -11.06
C THR A 202 13.94 -34.55 -12.33
N ARG A 203 13.84 -33.90 -13.51
CA ARG A 203 14.15 -34.54 -14.77
C ARG A 203 15.59 -34.99 -14.66
N PRO A 204 15.89 -36.30 -14.74
CA PRO A 204 17.28 -36.74 -14.91
C PRO A 204 17.76 -36.09 -16.20
N GLU A 205 18.90 -35.39 -16.12
CA GLU A 205 19.55 -34.89 -17.32
C GLU A 205 19.83 -36.10 -18.21
N PRO A 206 19.51 -36.07 -19.51
CA PRO A 206 19.90 -37.16 -20.43
C PRO A 206 21.41 -37.21 -20.45
N ILE A 207 21.93 -38.42 -20.16
CA ILE A 207 23.34 -38.80 -20.24
C ILE A 207 23.81 -38.68 -21.68
#